data_1501d3ae6d1d8dca302a2da7ceddc19c
#
_entry.id   1501d3ae6d1d8dca302a2da7ceddc19c
#
_cell.length_a   1.000
_cell.length_b   1.000
_cell.length_c   1.000
_cell.angle_alpha   90.00
_cell.angle_beta   90.00
_cell.angle_gamma   90.00
#
_symmetry.space_group_name_H-M   'P 1'
#
loop_
_entity.id
_entity.type
_entity.pdbx_description
1 polymer ?
#
loop_
_entity_poly.entity_id
_entity_poly.type
_entity_poly.pdbx_seq_one_letter_code
_entity_poly.pdbx_strand_id
1 'polypeptide(L)'
;MEMDMQITIAGGCGDFGRSCFFVEGGRHAFIVDAGTSTDGLDRVPDLTAEQAARAEYLFVTHSHRDHTGAIGYFESLGFAGSVLLTNQTYRQMKEKPGNTMILDSTAPELELERDFSFRWGRSGHCAGSVWYDISCEGKNLFFSGDYRSDDPFYVCDDAEGKTADVAVLDAAYPGDRTGADMRRSVLDKILELVWRGKPLLLPVPHFGRGLSIAAYFRNKGSMEIPVHMAPGLYDEWLRLCLLYTSPSPRDKRQ
;
A
#
# COMPACT_ATOMS: atom_id res chain seq x y z
N MET A 1 16.77 31.21 9.62
CA MET A 1 17.38 30.31 8.62
C MET A 1 16.30 29.27 8.36
N GLU A 2 15.70 29.31 7.20
CA GLU A 2 14.76 28.25 6.79
C GLU A 2 15.60 26.97 6.70
N MET A 3 15.28 25.94 7.49
CA MET A 3 15.90 24.64 7.31
C MET A 3 15.29 24.01 6.06
N ASP A 4 16.14 23.60 5.13
CA ASP A 4 15.70 22.86 3.96
C ASP A 4 15.12 21.52 4.42
N MET A 5 14.00 21.12 3.77
CA MET A 5 13.40 19.80 4.02
C MET A 5 14.38 18.70 3.60
N GLN A 6 14.56 17.72 4.46
CA GLN A 6 15.45 16.59 4.24
C GLN A 6 14.66 15.27 4.22
N ILE A 7 15.02 14.38 3.30
CA ILE A 7 14.46 13.02 3.22
C ILE A 7 15.60 12.02 3.48
N THR A 8 15.45 11.24 4.53
CA THR A 8 16.32 10.11 4.84
C THR A 8 15.69 8.82 4.35
N ILE A 9 16.37 8.12 3.45
CA ILE A 9 15.96 6.79 2.99
C ILE A 9 16.48 5.78 4.01
N ALA A 10 15.64 5.38 4.97
CA ALA A 10 16.01 4.45 6.03
C ALA A 10 15.92 2.98 5.58
N GLY A 11 15.27 2.72 4.44
CA GLY A 11 15.16 1.41 3.81
C GLY A 11 14.31 1.47 2.54
N GLY A 12 14.24 0.36 1.81
CA GLY A 12 13.42 0.25 0.60
C GLY A 12 14.12 0.68 -0.70
N CYS A 13 15.36 1.15 -0.63
CA CYS A 13 16.16 1.48 -1.81
C CYS A 13 17.42 0.62 -1.85
N GLY A 14 17.62 -0.10 -2.95
CA GLY A 14 18.79 -0.97 -3.13
C GLY A 14 18.69 -2.35 -2.46
N ASP A 15 17.60 -2.64 -1.75
CA ASP A 15 17.27 -3.97 -1.26
C ASP A 15 15.77 -4.25 -1.34
N PHE A 16 15.34 -5.48 -1.00
CA PHE A 16 13.94 -5.85 -0.99
C PHE A 16 13.33 -5.71 0.40
N GLY A 17 12.21 -5.00 0.47
CA GLY A 17 11.51 -4.72 1.72
C GLY A 17 12.13 -3.58 2.51
N ARG A 18 11.79 -3.48 3.79
CA ARG A 18 12.19 -2.40 4.70
C ARG A 18 11.79 -1.00 4.23
N SER A 19 10.69 -0.87 3.48
CA SER A 19 10.25 0.45 3.01
C SER A 19 10.13 1.42 4.18
N CYS A 20 10.92 2.50 4.15
CA CYS A 20 10.90 3.50 5.19
C CYS A 20 11.59 4.79 4.72
N PHE A 21 10.83 5.89 4.76
CA PHE A 21 11.31 7.22 4.41
C PHE A 21 11.02 8.16 5.58
N PHE A 22 12.06 8.70 6.18
CA PHE A 22 11.93 9.72 7.22
C PHE A 22 12.10 11.10 6.57
N VAL A 23 11.13 11.97 6.79
CA VAL A 23 11.11 13.33 6.27
C VAL A 23 11.13 14.30 7.43
N GLU A 24 12.01 15.28 7.38
CA GLU A 24 12.09 16.34 8.39
C GLU A 24 12.27 17.71 7.76
N GLY A 25 11.50 18.66 8.25
CA GLY A 25 11.59 20.08 7.95
C GLY A 25 12.00 20.88 9.18
N GLY A 26 11.76 22.18 9.12
CA GLY A 26 12.03 23.09 10.24
C GLY A 26 11.19 22.81 11.48
N ARG A 27 9.91 22.45 11.29
CA ARG A 27 8.93 22.23 12.35
C ARG A 27 8.45 20.79 12.41
N HIS A 28 8.15 20.20 11.28
CA HIS A 28 7.49 18.92 11.16
C HIS A 28 8.46 17.80 10.79
N ALA A 29 8.21 16.63 11.33
CA ALA A 29 8.85 15.39 10.91
C ALA A 29 7.84 14.25 10.84
N PHE A 30 7.97 13.42 9.81
CA PHE A 30 7.09 12.27 9.62
C PHE A 30 7.80 11.11 8.94
N ILE A 31 7.20 9.94 9.01
CA ILE A 31 7.67 8.71 8.39
C ILE A 31 6.65 8.25 7.34
N VAL A 32 7.12 7.70 6.22
CA VAL A 32 6.29 6.95 5.28
C VAL A 32 6.79 5.52 5.26
N ASP A 33 5.92 4.60 5.63
CA ASP A 33 6.13 3.18 5.85
C ASP A 33 7.17 2.84 6.94
N ALA A 34 7.05 1.64 7.48
CA ALA A 34 7.89 1.09 8.55
C ALA A 34 8.06 -0.42 8.33
N GLY A 35 8.71 -0.80 7.25
CA GLY A 35 8.80 -2.18 6.81
C GLY A 35 9.94 -2.98 7.44
N THR A 36 9.85 -4.31 7.33
CA THR A 36 10.99 -5.21 7.58
C THR A 36 11.46 -5.85 6.29
N SER A 37 12.70 -6.38 6.27
CA SER A 37 13.20 -7.09 5.10
C SER A 37 12.39 -8.35 4.80
N THR A 38 12.38 -8.75 3.51
CA THR A 38 11.67 -9.95 3.03
C THR A 38 12.59 -11.16 2.85
N ASP A 39 13.86 -11.05 3.26
CA ASP A 39 14.89 -12.09 3.14
C ASP A 39 14.86 -13.13 4.29
N GLY A 40 13.87 -13.05 5.17
CA GLY A 40 13.73 -13.93 6.33
C GLY A 40 14.60 -13.54 7.55
N LEU A 41 15.37 -12.45 7.45
CA LEU A 41 16.22 -11.95 8.54
C LEU A 41 15.51 -10.89 9.39
N ASP A 42 14.31 -10.44 8.97
CA ASP A 42 13.50 -9.43 9.66
C ASP A 42 14.27 -8.14 10.02
N ARG A 43 15.20 -7.75 9.14
CA ARG A 43 15.94 -6.50 9.32
C ARG A 43 14.99 -5.32 9.33
N VAL A 44 15.20 -4.41 10.28
CA VAL A 44 14.43 -3.17 10.42
C VAL A 44 15.08 -2.03 9.63
N PRO A 45 14.37 -0.93 9.35
CA PRO A 45 14.96 0.28 8.76
C PRO A 45 16.02 0.92 9.65
N ASP A 46 16.95 1.61 9.01
CA ASP A 46 18.04 2.33 9.66
C ASP A 46 17.57 3.70 10.19
N LEU A 47 16.63 3.68 11.14
CA LEU A 47 16.07 4.85 11.80
C LEU A 47 16.62 4.97 13.23
N THR A 48 17.09 6.18 13.59
CA THR A 48 17.57 6.43 14.96
C THR A 48 16.41 6.64 15.93
N ALA A 49 16.67 6.43 17.23
CA ALA A 49 15.68 6.71 18.28
C ALA A 49 15.27 8.19 18.29
N GLU A 50 16.19 9.11 18.01
CA GLU A 50 15.92 10.55 17.91
C GLU A 50 14.94 10.84 16.76
N GLN A 51 15.17 10.27 15.58
CA GLN A 51 14.27 10.41 14.43
C GLN A 51 12.90 9.80 14.71
N ALA A 52 12.85 8.60 15.30
CA ALA A 52 11.60 7.95 15.68
C ALA A 52 10.81 8.80 16.69
N ALA A 53 11.46 9.32 17.72
CA ALA A 53 10.82 10.15 18.74
C ALA A 53 10.37 11.53 18.21
N ARG A 54 11.04 12.06 17.16
CA ARG A 54 10.70 13.33 16.52
C ARG A 54 9.50 13.22 15.57
N ALA A 55 9.25 12.05 14.99
CA ALA A 55 8.19 11.88 14.03
C ALA A 55 6.80 12.03 14.67
N GLU A 56 6.01 12.96 14.13
CA GLU A 56 4.64 13.25 14.58
C GLU A 56 3.64 12.29 13.95
N TYR A 57 3.94 11.82 12.75
CA TYR A 57 3.07 10.97 11.94
C TYR A 57 3.85 9.84 11.27
N LEU A 58 3.19 8.68 11.14
CA LEU A 58 3.61 7.57 10.30
C LEU A 58 2.51 7.29 9.27
N PHE A 59 2.75 7.59 8.02
CA PHE A 59 1.88 7.29 6.89
C PHE A 59 2.13 5.86 6.42
N VAL A 60 1.15 4.98 6.53
CA VAL A 60 1.26 3.59 6.09
C VAL A 60 0.55 3.42 4.76
N THR A 61 1.28 3.01 3.74
CA THR A 61 0.72 2.84 2.39
C THR A 61 -0.16 1.60 2.28
N HIS A 62 0.23 0.47 2.89
CA HIS A 62 -0.56 -0.76 2.89
C HIS A 62 -0.05 -1.77 3.96
N SER A 63 -0.73 -2.92 4.07
CA SER A 63 -0.57 -3.87 5.18
C SER A 63 0.58 -4.86 5.05
N HIS A 64 1.29 -4.93 3.93
CA HIS A 64 2.38 -5.88 3.78
C HIS A 64 3.50 -5.63 4.77
N ARG A 65 4.19 -6.69 5.16
CA ARG A 65 5.18 -6.66 6.24
C ARG A 65 6.40 -5.79 5.92
N ASP A 66 6.76 -5.71 4.66
CA ASP A 66 7.83 -4.85 4.15
C ASP A 66 7.47 -3.36 4.15
N HIS A 67 6.24 -3.00 4.58
CA HIS A 67 5.75 -1.65 4.81
C HIS A 67 5.27 -1.39 6.24
N THR A 68 5.04 -2.45 7.04
CA THR A 68 4.46 -2.30 8.40
C THR A 68 5.21 -3.05 9.50
N GLY A 69 6.12 -3.97 9.13
CA GLY A 69 6.70 -4.92 10.07
C GLY A 69 7.56 -4.32 11.18
N ALA A 70 8.02 -3.08 11.03
CA ALA A 70 8.86 -2.39 12.01
C ALA A 70 8.11 -1.34 12.85
N ILE A 71 6.77 -1.23 12.76
CA ILE A 71 6.01 -0.23 13.55
C ILE A 71 6.25 -0.42 15.04
N GLY A 72 6.09 -1.63 15.57
CA GLY A 72 6.33 -1.91 16.99
C GLY A 72 7.78 -1.66 17.41
N TYR A 73 8.74 -1.83 16.51
CA TYR A 73 10.13 -1.46 16.75
C TYR A 73 10.27 0.07 16.86
N PHE A 74 9.64 0.86 16.01
CA PHE A 74 9.66 2.32 16.11
C PHE A 74 8.99 2.83 17.39
N GLU A 75 7.88 2.22 17.81
CA GLU A 75 7.27 2.50 19.11
C GLU A 75 8.26 2.22 20.25
N SER A 76 9.04 1.15 20.17
CA SER A 76 10.08 0.83 21.16
C SER A 76 11.27 1.81 21.15
N LEU A 77 11.52 2.48 20.02
CA LEU A 77 12.52 3.56 19.90
C LEU A 77 12.01 4.92 20.40
N GLY A 78 10.72 5.03 20.74
CA GLY A 78 10.13 6.26 21.27
C GLY A 78 9.17 6.97 20.30
N PHE A 79 8.82 6.38 19.14
CA PHE A 79 7.76 6.91 18.30
C PHE A 79 6.43 6.91 19.09
N ALA A 80 5.85 8.09 19.24
CA ALA A 80 4.59 8.32 19.95
C ALA A 80 3.55 9.04 19.08
N GLY A 81 3.87 9.26 17.81
CA GLY A 81 3.03 9.92 16.83
C GLY A 81 1.81 9.12 16.41
N SER A 82 1.01 9.67 15.52
CA SER A 82 -0.18 9.01 14.97
C SER A 82 0.16 8.19 13.73
N VAL A 83 -0.33 6.95 13.68
CA VAL A 83 -0.22 6.07 12.51
C VAL A 83 -1.44 6.24 11.62
N LEU A 84 -1.25 6.76 10.41
CA LEU A 84 -2.29 7.04 9.42
C LEU A 84 -2.38 5.88 8.43
N LEU A 85 -3.56 5.26 8.32
CA LEU A 85 -3.78 4.12 7.44
C LEU A 85 -5.27 3.92 7.15
N THR A 86 -5.56 3.15 6.10
CA THR A 86 -6.95 2.79 5.81
C THR A 86 -7.49 1.76 6.79
N ASN A 87 -8.81 1.71 6.95
CA ASN A 87 -9.46 0.69 7.77
C ASN A 87 -9.16 -0.74 7.30
N GLN A 88 -8.99 -0.96 5.99
CA GLN A 88 -8.63 -2.27 5.43
C GLN A 88 -7.21 -2.64 5.84
N THR A 89 -6.24 -1.74 5.68
CA THR A 89 -4.85 -1.92 6.14
C THR A 89 -4.82 -2.24 7.63
N TYR A 90 -5.53 -1.45 8.45
CA TYR A 90 -5.63 -1.70 9.89
C TYR A 90 -6.14 -3.10 10.21
N ARG A 91 -7.22 -3.55 9.55
CA ARG A 91 -7.80 -4.88 9.80
C ARG A 91 -6.86 -6.03 9.43
N GLN A 92 -6.08 -5.86 8.38
CA GLN A 92 -5.14 -6.87 7.88
C GLN A 92 -3.87 -7.00 8.72
N MET A 93 -3.46 -5.95 9.43
CA MET A 93 -2.30 -6.00 10.31
C MET A 93 -2.53 -6.97 11.47
N LYS A 94 -1.50 -7.77 11.78
CA LYS A 94 -1.52 -8.71 12.91
C LYS A 94 -1.41 -7.97 14.24
N GLU A 95 -0.47 -7.06 14.30
CA GLU A 95 -0.25 -6.19 15.46
C GLU A 95 -0.81 -4.80 15.15
N LYS A 96 -1.52 -4.20 16.11
CA LYS A 96 -2.19 -2.92 15.94
C LYS A 96 -1.33 -1.81 16.54
N PRO A 97 -1.10 -0.70 15.81
CA PRO A 97 -0.41 0.46 16.36
C PRO A 97 -1.17 1.05 17.55
N GLY A 98 -0.42 1.61 18.50
CA GLY A 98 -1.01 2.19 19.72
C GLY A 98 -1.86 3.43 19.46
N ASN A 99 -1.37 4.35 18.63
CA ASN A 99 -2.09 5.58 18.26
C ASN A 99 -2.42 5.56 16.75
N THR A 100 -3.67 5.37 16.40
CA THR A 100 -4.10 5.14 15.02
C THR A 100 -5.13 6.17 14.56
N MET A 101 -4.90 6.76 13.39
CA MET A 101 -5.84 7.59 12.66
C MET A 101 -6.31 6.85 11.40
N ILE A 102 -7.58 6.46 11.36
CA ILE A 102 -8.16 5.79 10.21
C ILE A 102 -8.56 6.80 9.14
N LEU A 103 -8.06 6.61 7.93
CA LEU A 103 -8.38 7.46 6.79
C LEU A 103 -9.84 7.28 6.37
N ASP A 104 -10.56 8.39 6.28
CA ASP A 104 -11.96 8.40 5.81
C ASP A 104 -12.01 8.52 4.28
N SER A 105 -12.60 7.52 3.61
CA SER A 105 -12.77 7.51 2.17
C SER A 105 -13.65 8.64 1.62
N THR A 106 -14.44 9.28 2.47
CA THR A 106 -15.26 10.44 2.09
C THR A 106 -14.48 11.77 2.16
N ALA A 107 -13.33 11.77 2.83
CA ALA A 107 -12.45 12.92 3.00
C ALA A 107 -11.04 12.58 2.49
N PRO A 108 -10.79 12.63 1.16
CA PRO A 108 -9.50 12.25 0.58
C PRO A 108 -8.38 13.28 0.81
N GLU A 109 -8.69 14.38 1.43
CA GLU A 109 -7.77 15.44 1.82
C GLU A 109 -7.97 15.76 3.29
N LEU A 110 -6.88 15.92 4.03
CA LEU A 110 -6.89 16.25 5.45
C LEU A 110 -5.78 17.26 5.77
N GLU A 111 -6.14 18.30 6.49
CA GLU A 111 -5.19 19.19 7.14
C GLU A 111 -4.88 18.62 8.52
N LEU A 112 -3.61 18.31 8.77
CA LEU A 112 -3.13 17.80 10.07
C LEU A 112 -2.82 18.95 11.00
N GLU A 113 -2.05 19.91 10.48
CA GLU A 113 -1.66 21.14 11.17
C GLU A 113 -1.51 22.29 10.16
N ARG A 114 -1.29 23.48 10.66
CA ARG A 114 -0.97 24.63 9.80
C ARG A 114 0.28 24.29 8.97
N ASP A 115 0.18 24.45 7.66
CA ASP A 115 1.22 24.14 6.67
C ASP A 115 1.59 22.63 6.57
N PHE A 116 0.74 21.74 7.09
CA PHE A 116 0.89 20.29 6.95
C PHE A 116 -0.45 19.64 6.61
N SER A 117 -0.60 19.25 5.36
CA SER A 117 -1.80 18.58 4.85
C SER A 117 -1.41 17.43 3.93
N PHE A 118 -2.34 16.56 3.65
CA PHE A 118 -2.12 15.48 2.68
C PHE A 118 -3.40 15.13 1.94
N ARG A 119 -3.22 14.56 0.76
CA ARG A 119 -4.24 13.83 0.01
C ARG A 119 -3.81 12.39 -0.14
N TRP A 120 -4.76 11.52 -0.35
CA TRP A 120 -4.51 10.12 -0.59
C TRP A 120 -5.50 9.55 -1.59
N GLY A 121 -5.10 8.48 -2.24
CA GLY A 121 -5.94 7.70 -3.15
C GLY A 121 -5.49 6.25 -3.19
N ARG A 122 -6.34 5.38 -3.72
CA ARG A 122 -6.04 3.95 -3.83
C ARG A 122 -4.90 3.71 -4.81
N SER A 123 -3.94 2.87 -4.47
CA SER A 123 -2.79 2.55 -5.32
C SER A 123 -2.99 1.29 -6.18
N GLY A 124 -4.09 0.53 -5.99
CA GLY A 124 -4.43 -0.63 -6.80
C GLY A 124 -3.60 -1.89 -6.55
N HIS A 125 -2.70 -1.88 -5.56
CA HIS A 125 -1.82 -3.01 -5.26
C HIS A 125 -2.51 -4.12 -4.44
N CYS A 126 -3.23 -3.73 -3.40
CA CYS A 126 -4.03 -4.64 -2.57
C CYS A 126 -5.18 -3.88 -1.90
N ALA A 127 -6.03 -4.61 -1.18
CA ALA A 127 -7.13 -3.98 -0.45
C ALA A 127 -6.60 -3.04 0.63
N GLY A 128 -6.99 -1.78 0.55
CA GLY A 128 -6.56 -0.73 1.47
C GLY A 128 -5.25 -0.06 1.11
N SER A 129 -4.56 -0.48 0.05
CA SER A 129 -3.35 0.18 -0.42
C SER A 129 -3.62 1.58 -0.96
N VAL A 130 -2.76 2.53 -0.61
CA VAL A 130 -2.90 3.95 -0.97
C VAL A 130 -1.57 4.57 -1.37
N TRP A 131 -1.66 5.61 -2.18
CA TRP A 131 -0.61 6.59 -2.39
C TRP A 131 -0.90 7.85 -1.55
N TYR A 132 0.14 8.60 -1.24
CA TYR A 132 0.04 9.87 -0.52
C TYR A 132 0.66 11.01 -1.32
N ASP A 133 -0.01 12.17 -1.28
CA ASP A 133 0.44 13.46 -1.81
C ASP A 133 0.45 14.43 -0.62
N ILE A 134 1.63 14.70 -0.08
CA ILE A 134 1.84 15.37 1.20
C ILE A 134 2.36 16.77 0.95
N SER A 135 1.65 17.79 1.46
CA SER A 135 2.11 19.17 1.47
C SER A 135 2.58 19.52 2.87
N CYS A 136 3.85 19.83 3.02
CA CYS A 136 4.47 20.15 4.30
C CYS A 136 5.45 21.30 4.13
N GLU A 137 5.28 22.37 4.92
CA GLU A 137 6.16 23.57 4.93
C GLU A 137 6.44 24.11 3.51
N GLY A 138 5.39 24.18 2.67
CA GLY A 138 5.47 24.69 1.30
C GLY A 138 6.14 23.76 0.28
N LYS A 139 6.45 22.53 0.64
CA LYS A 139 6.94 21.47 -0.26
C LYS A 139 5.86 20.41 -0.49
N ASN A 140 5.79 19.89 -1.70
CA ASN A 140 4.91 18.80 -2.08
C ASN A 140 5.72 17.53 -2.30
N LEU A 141 5.33 16.45 -1.61
CA LEU A 141 5.99 15.16 -1.64
C LEU A 141 4.99 14.09 -2.04
N PHE A 142 5.33 13.28 -3.04
CA PHE A 142 4.49 12.19 -3.50
C PHE A 142 5.12 10.85 -3.18
N PHE A 143 4.34 9.95 -2.55
CA PHE A 143 4.73 8.58 -2.26
C PHE A 143 3.72 7.62 -2.87
N SER A 144 4.13 6.86 -3.86
CA SER A 144 3.22 5.92 -4.54
C SER A 144 2.84 4.72 -3.67
N GLY A 145 3.65 4.35 -2.67
CA GLY A 145 3.65 3.01 -2.14
C GLY A 145 3.81 2.00 -3.27
N ASP A 146 3.45 0.75 -3.04
CA ASP A 146 3.31 -0.21 -4.14
C ASP A 146 2.12 0.19 -5.01
N TYR A 147 2.38 0.46 -6.29
CA TYR A 147 1.41 1.07 -7.20
C TYR A 147 1.07 0.16 -8.38
N ARG A 148 -0.22 0.01 -8.66
CA ARG A 148 -0.69 -0.83 -9.75
C ARG A 148 -1.98 -0.33 -10.38
N SER A 149 -1.89 0.32 -11.51
CA SER A 149 -3.04 0.89 -12.22
C SER A 149 -3.85 -0.13 -13.05
N ASP A 150 -3.30 -1.32 -13.32
CA ASP A 150 -3.86 -2.31 -14.25
C ASP A 150 -4.38 -3.58 -13.55
N ASP A 151 -4.63 -3.55 -12.25
CA ASP A 151 -5.16 -4.71 -11.54
C ASP A 151 -6.62 -4.97 -11.91
N PRO A 152 -7.01 -6.23 -12.22
CA PRO A 152 -8.39 -6.55 -12.63
C PRO A 152 -9.41 -6.49 -11.49
N PHE A 153 -8.96 -6.39 -10.24
CA PHE A 153 -9.80 -6.42 -9.06
C PHE A 153 -9.70 -5.16 -8.21
N TYR A 154 -8.48 -4.67 -7.96
CA TYR A 154 -8.28 -3.50 -7.13
C TYR A 154 -8.37 -2.22 -7.95
N VAL A 155 -9.15 -1.28 -7.45
CA VAL A 155 -9.29 0.03 -8.08
C VAL A 155 -8.07 0.88 -7.74
N CYS A 156 -7.53 1.54 -8.76
CA CYS A 156 -6.49 2.55 -8.62
C CYS A 156 -7.10 3.93 -8.87
N ASP A 157 -6.86 4.87 -7.97
CA ASP A 157 -7.20 6.27 -8.20
C ASP A 157 -6.05 6.94 -8.96
N ASP A 158 -6.40 7.72 -9.98
CA ASP A 158 -5.43 8.33 -10.87
C ASP A 158 -4.52 9.32 -10.12
N ALA A 159 -3.23 9.16 -10.33
CA ALA A 159 -2.19 10.08 -9.87
C ALA A 159 -1.58 10.93 -11.00
N GLU A 160 -2.08 10.80 -12.25
CA GLU A 160 -1.59 11.60 -13.38
C GLU A 160 -1.84 13.11 -13.15
N GLY A 161 -0.92 13.91 -13.67
CA GLY A 161 -0.99 15.38 -13.61
C GLY A 161 -0.67 15.97 -12.23
N LYS A 162 -0.32 15.16 -11.23
CA LYS A 162 0.18 15.67 -9.96
C LYS A 162 1.61 16.17 -10.13
N THR A 163 1.89 17.29 -9.48
CA THR A 163 3.23 17.87 -9.43
C THR A 163 3.75 17.76 -8.01
N ALA A 164 4.98 17.34 -7.85
CA ALA A 164 5.64 17.26 -6.55
C ALA A 164 7.07 17.80 -6.66
N ASP A 165 7.58 18.38 -5.57
CA ASP A 165 8.99 18.73 -5.47
C ASP A 165 9.87 17.47 -5.40
N VAL A 166 9.35 16.42 -4.74
CA VAL A 166 9.99 15.11 -4.68
C VAL A 166 8.93 14.02 -4.83
N ALA A 167 9.24 13.00 -5.64
CA ALA A 167 8.40 11.81 -5.79
C ALA A 167 9.20 10.55 -5.47
N VAL A 168 8.65 9.72 -4.59
CA VAL A 168 9.12 8.36 -4.29
C VAL A 168 8.16 7.40 -4.98
N LEU A 169 8.66 6.67 -5.98
CA LEU A 169 7.84 5.85 -6.85
C LEU A 169 8.23 4.37 -6.74
N ASP A 170 7.23 3.49 -6.81
CA ASP A 170 7.43 2.05 -6.99
C ASP A 170 8.16 1.80 -8.31
N ALA A 171 9.33 1.19 -8.21
CA ALA A 171 10.18 0.81 -9.34
C ALA A 171 10.45 -0.71 -9.37
N ALA A 172 9.57 -1.53 -8.80
CA ALA A 172 9.73 -2.98 -8.75
C ALA A 172 9.86 -3.60 -10.15
N TYR A 173 9.30 -2.94 -11.17
CA TYR A 173 9.36 -3.38 -12.57
C TYR A 173 9.78 -2.23 -13.49
N PRO A 174 11.00 -1.68 -13.35
CA PRO A 174 11.44 -0.54 -14.12
C PRO A 174 11.56 -0.89 -15.61
N GLY A 175 10.94 -0.07 -16.47
CA GLY A 175 11.04 -0.20 -17.93
C GLY A 175 10.18 -1.31 -18.56
N ASP A 176 9.39 -2.04 -17.78
CA ASP A 176 8.49 -3.07 -18.31
C ASP A 176 7.19 -2.47 -18.84
N ARG A 177 7.19 -2.08 -20.11
CA ARG A 177 5.96 -1.67 -20.83
C ARG A 177 5.06 -2.85 -21.19
N THR A 178 5.55 -4.09 -21.06
CA THR A 178 4.84 -5.32 -21.43
C THR A 178 4.24 -6.04 -20.22
N GLY A 179 4.47 -5.55 -19.01
CA GLY A 179 4.11 -6.23 -17.78
C GLY A 179 2.62 -6.59 -17.68
N ALA A 180 1.71 -5.70 -18.10
CA ALA A 180 0.28 -5.97 -18.13
C ALA A 180 -0.07 -7.10 -19.12
N ASP A 181 0.49 -7.05 -20.34
CA ASP A 181 0.24 -8.04 -21.38
C ASP A 181 0.88 -9.39 -21.02
N MET A 182 2.07 -9.38 -20.46
CA MET A 182 2.72 -10.60 -19.97
C MET A 182 1.92 -11.26 -18.84
N ARG A 183 1.45 -10.48 -17.85
CA ARG A 183 0.61 -10.99 -16.77
C ARG A 183 -0.68 -11.60 -17.31
N ARG A 184 -1.35 -10.92 -18.23
CA ARG A 184 -2.55 -11.43 -18.88
C ARG A 184 -2.27 -12.72 -19.64
N SER A 185 -1.18 -12.78 -20.40
CA SER A 185 -0.75 -13.99 -21.11
C SER A 185 -0.49 -15.17 -20.16
N VAL A 186 0.14 -14.94 -19.02
CA VAL A 186 0.35 -15.99 -18.01
C VAL A 186 -0.99 -16.47 -17.43
N LEU A 187 -1.91 -15.58 -17.12
CA LEU A 187 -3.24 -15.94 -16.60
C LEU A 187 -4.06 -16.70 -17.65
N ASP A 188 -4.01 -16.30 -18.92
CA ASP A 188 -4.67 -17.01 -20.01
C ASP A 188 -4.07 -18.43 -20.20
N LYS A 189 -2.76 -18.57 -20.05
CA LYS A 189 -2.09 -19.88 -20.08
C LYS A 189 -2.49 -20.78 -18.91
N ILE A 190 -2.64 -20.23 -17.73
CA ILE A 190 -3.16 -20.95 -16.56
C ILE A 190 -4.60 -21.43 -16.84
N LEU A 191 -5.47 -20.59 -17.39
CA LEU A 191 -6.82 -20.99 -17.80
C LEU A 191 -6.81 -22.12 -18.81
N GLU A 192 -5.96 -22.05 -19.84
CA GLU A 192 -5.82 -23.13 -20.83
C GLU A 192 -5.49 -24.46 -20.18
N LEU A 193 -4.57 -24.48 -19.21
CA LEU A 193 -4.18 -25.71 -18.49
C LEU A 193 -5.36 -26.28 -17.67
N VAL A 194 -6.12 -25.41 -17.02
CA VAL A 194 -7.31 -25.81 -16.25
C VAL A 194 -8.38 -26.38 -17.18
N TRP A 195 -8.66 -25.76 -18.33
CA TRP A 195 -9.61 -26.27 -19.31
C TRP A 195 -9.22 -27.64 -19.89
N ARG A 196 -7.93 -27.94 -19.91
CA ARG A 196 -7.43 -29.28 -20.26
C ARG A 196 -7.57 -30.30 -19.11
N GLY A 197 -8.29 -29.95 -18.04
CA GLY A 197 -8.53 -30.83 -16.88
C GLY A 197 -7.34 -31.00 -15.97
N LYS A 198 -6.37 -30.08 -15.97
CA LYS A 198 -5.21 -30.11 -15.07
C LYS A 198 -5.53 -29.38 -13.77
N PRO A 199 -5.47 -30.05 -12.62
CA PRO A 199 -5.54 -29.33 -11.34
C PRO A 199 -4.28 -28.48 -11.15
N LEU A 200 -4.48 -27.25 -10.67
CA LEU A 200 -3.39 -26.30 -10.42
C LEU A 200 -3.41 -25.85 -8.96
N LEU A 201 -2.24 -25.83 -8.36
CA LEU A 201 -2.01 -25.19 -7.07
C LEU A 201 -1.27 -23.87 -7.31
N LEU A 202 -1.89 -22.77 -6.89
CA LEU A 202 -1.33 -21.41 -7.02
C LEU A 202 -0.98 -20.88 -5.63
N PRO A 203 0.30 -20.94 -5.21
CA PRO A 203 0.75 -20.26 -4.01
C PRO A 203 0.65 -18.76 -4.20
N VAL A 204 -0.12 -18.09 -3.35
CA VAL A 204 -0.35 -16.63 -3.45
C VAL A 204 -0.27 -16.00 -2.06
N PRO A 205 0.12 -14.72 -1.96
CA PRO A 205 0.02 -13.97 -0.71
C PRO A 205 -1.42 -13.94 -0.21
N HIS A 206 -1.59 -13.90 1.11
CA HIS A 206 -2.91 -13.83 1.74
C HIS A 206 -3.66 -12.56 1.31
N PHE A 207 -2.98 -11.42 1.23
CA PHE A 207 -3.54 -10.15 0.76
C PHE A 207 -2.95 -9.79 -0.61
N GLY A 208 -3.79 -9.24 -1.51
CA GLY A 208 -3.39 -8.77 -2.82
C GLY A 208 -3.58 -9.79 -3.94
N ARG A 209 -2.50 -10.27 -4.56
CA ARG A 209 -2.48 -10.99 -5.84
C ARG A 209 -3.41 -12.20 -5.95
N GLY A 210 -3.67 -12.92 -4.86
CA GLY A 210 -4.56 -14.08 -4.87
C GLY A 210 -5.99 -13.71 -5.26
N LEU A 211 -6.48 -12.60 -4.77
CA LEU A 211 -7.83 -12.12 -5.08
C LEU A 211 -7.93 -11.56 -6.50
N SER A 212 -6.90 -10.90 -7.00
CA SER A 212 -6.82 -10.44 -8.40
C SER A 212 -6.91 -11.62 -9.38
N ILE A 213 -6.19 -12.73 -9.10
CA ILE A 213 -6.22 -13.95 -9.91
C ILE A 213 -7.62 -14.58 -9.88
N ALA A 214 -8.23 -14.69 -8.71
CA ALA A 214 -9.58 -15.22 -8.57
C ALA A 214 -10.62 -14.38 -9.32
N ALA A 215 -10.52 -13.05 -9.23
CA ALA A 215 -11.38 -12.13 -9.97
C ALA A 215 -11.19 -12.25 -11.49
N TYR A 216 -9.95 -12.39 -11.95
CA TYR A 216 -9.65 -12.59 -13.36
C TYR A 216 -10.34 -13.85 -13.90
N PHE A 217 -10.23 -14.97 -13.18
CA PHE A 217 -10.85 -16.24 -13.59
C PHE A 217 -12.40 -16.14 -13.62
N ARG A 218 -12.99 -15.48 -12.63
CA ARG A 218 -14.43 -15.25 -12.61
C ARG A 218 -14.91 -14.41 -13.79
N ASN A 219 -14.19 -13.35 -14.15
CA ASN A 219 -14.59 -12.42 -15.20
C ASN A 219 -14.45 -13.02 -16.62
N LYS A 220 -13.60 -14.02 -16.82
CA LYS A 220 -13.43 -14.69 -18.11
C LYS A 220 -14.49 -15.75 -18.43
N GLY A 221 -15.59 -15.76 -17.69
CA GLY A 221 -16.73 -16.65 -17.95
C GLY A 221 -16.50 -18.12 -17.57
N SER A 222 -15.47 -18.39 -16.79
CA SER A 222 -15.13 -19.73 -16.32
C SER A 222 -15.91 -20.14 -15.07
N MET A 223 -17.22 -19.86 -15.02
CA MET A 223 -18.09 -20.22 -13.89
C MET A 223 -18.16 -21.73 -13.61
N GLU A 224 -17.66 -22.56 -14.53
CA GLU A 224 -17.61 -24.01 -14.39
C GLU A 224 -16.29 -24.52 -13.79
N ILE A 225 -15.28 -23.65 -13.58
CA ILE A 225 -14.02 -24.06 -12.98
C ILE A 225 -14.13 -23.96 -11.46
N PRO A 226 -14.03 -25.10 -10.72
CA PRO A 226 -14.02 -25.07 -9.27
C PRO A 226 -12.77 -24.34 -8.77
N VAL A 227 -12.95 -23.26 -8.04
CA VAL A 227 -11.87 -22.53 -7.38
C VAL A 227 -11.96 -22.78 -5.88
N HIS A 228 -10.96 -23.47 -5.34
CA HIS A 228 -10.81 -23.68 -3.92
C HIS A 228 -9.82 -22.69 -3.34
N MET A 229 -10.26 -21.90 -2.37
CA MET A 229 -9.43 -20.93 -1.66
C MET A 229 -9.09 -21.44 -0.26
N ALA A 230 -7.89 -21.11 0.23
CA ALA A 230 -7.61 -21.27 1.66
C ALA A 230 -8.61 -20.45 2.50
N PRO A 231 -9.01 -20.93 3.70
CA PRO A 231 -10.06 -20.28 4.50
C PRO A 231 -9.88 -18.78 4.68
N GLY A 232 -8.69 -18.34 5.08
CA GLY A 232 -8.41 -16.91 5.28
C GLY A 232 -8.50 -16.08 4.00
N LEU A 233 -8.10 -16.62 2.84
CA LEU A 233 -8.23 -15.95 1.56
C LEU A 233 -9.71 -15.85 1.12
N TYR A 234 -10.50 -16.87 1.40
CA TYR A 234 -11.94 -16.87 1.12
C TYR A 234 -12.68 -15.85 2.00
N ASP A 235 -12.33 -15.76 3.28
CA ASP A 235 -12.92 -14.78 4.20
C ASP A 235 -12.63 -13.35 3.73
N GLU A 236 -11.41 -13.08 3.28
CA GLU A 236 -11.03 -11.78 2.72
C GLU A 236 -11.79 -11.49 1.42
N TRP A 237 -11.91 -12.49 0.53
CA TRP A 237 -12.74 -12.38 -0.67
C TRP A 237 -14.15 -11.96 -0.36
N LEU A 238 -14.82 -12.62 0.59
CA LEU A 238 -16.19 -12.29 0.99
C LEU A 238 -16.29 -10.86 1.54
N ARG A 239 -15.37 -10.47 2.39
CA ARG A 239 -15.34 -9.10 2.97
C ARG A 239 -15.20 -8.04 1.89
N LEU A 240 -14.31 -8.26 0.95
CA LEU A 240 -14.06 -7.32 -0.14
C LEU A 240 -15.22 -7.28 -1.14
N CYS A 241 -15.81 -8.42 -1.48
CA CYS A 241 -17.01 -8.44 -2.33
C CYS A 241 -18.14 -7.61 -1.72
N LEU A 242 -18.34 -7.65 -0.41
CA LEU A 242 -19.36 -6.85 0.27
C LEU A 242 -19.02 -5.35 0.24
N LEU A 243 -17.75 -4.99 0.33
CA LEU A 243 -17.28 -3.60 0.27
C LEU A 243 -17.34 -3.00 -1.15
N TYR A 244 -16.98 -3.78 -2.16
CA TYR A 244 -16.94 -3.33 -3.55
C TYR A 244 -18.27 -3.46 -4.29
N THR A 245 -19.22 -4.25 -3.79
CA THR A 245 -20.58 -4.34 -4.34
C THR A 245 -21.56 -3.35 -3.71
N SER A 246 -21.22 -2.77 -2.58
CA SER A 246 -21.97 -1.63 -2.04
C SER A 246 -21.61 -0.39 -2.85
N PRO A 247 -22.61 0.36 -3.41
CA PRO A 247 -22.31 1.57 -4.15
C PRO A 247 -21.55 2.54 -3.27
N SER A 248 -20.34 2.92 -3.71
CA SER A 248 -19.54 3.93 -3.04
C SER A 248 -20.35 5.23 -2.94
N PRO A 249 -20.25 5.99 -1.85
CA PRO A 249 -20.81 7.33 -1.79
C PRO A 249 -20.38 8.23 -2.96
N ARG A 250 -19.24 7.94 -3.60
CA ARG A 250 -18.76 8.62 -4.81
C ARG A 250 -19.58 8.28 -6.06
N ASP A 251 -20.14 7.07 -6.16
CA ASP A 251 -20.93 6.63 -7.32
C ASP A 251 -22.34 7.24 -7.35
N LYS A 252 -22.77 7.93 -6.30
CA LYS A 252 -24.06 8.61 -6.20
C LYS A 252 -24.06 10.06 -6.72
N ARG A 253 -22.95 10.51 -7.33
CA ARG A 253 -22.81 11.85 -7.93
C ARG A 253 -22.69 11.76 -9.45
N GLN A 254 -23.59 11.04 -10.08
CA GLN A 254 -23.87 11.19 -11.52
C GLN A 254 -25.27 11.76 -11.70
#